data_ca08f278fe258064c9922506709ad4f3
#
_entry.id   ca08f278fe258064c9922506709ad4f3
#
_cell.length_a   1.000
_cell.length_b   1.000
_cell.length_c   1.000
_cell.angle_alpha   90.00
_cell.angle_beta   90.00
_cell.angle_gamma   90.00
#
_symmetry.space_group_name_H-M   'P 1'
#
loop_
_entity.id
_entity.type
_entity.pdbx_description
1 polymer ?
#
loop_
_entity_poly.entity_id
_entity_poly.type
_entity_poly.pdbx_seq_one_letter_code
_entity_poly.pdbx_strand_id
1 'polypeptide(L)'
;MKGLFIKLTSMIGTAVLILVILALISFVLIPGLESDLSDKTILEVNFEQSYPEYVSDVSSPEAFFYRQPRLQEVAEAIEQAGKDKRVKAIVAKVGASQMGMASVQELREAVLAFRASGKPAIAYGETFGEVGPGNGAYYLATAFDEIYLQDSGDIGLTGLIFESPFVRGTLEKIGVTPRMDHRYEYKSAMNMFTEKAYTDDHRKADTAVLKSQFEQLVKGIAERRKLTDDEVRTLFDRGPFYGKEAVDARLVDGLAYRDEVYDKLKKRFGKEATWLSLLKYYDAAGSPYEQGDTIALIFGVGSVHRGKSSYDPLFNSVTMGSDTVAAAFRDAIEDPDVRAIVFRVNSPGGSYVASDTIWRETIRAKEAGKPVIVSMGDVAGSGGYFVAMAADKIVAHPGTVTGSIGVLGGKMLTSELWRKLGVSWDHVKSSANATMWTGTHDYSPAESERFQTWLDRVYDDFVSKVAEGRHLPDEIVREIAKGRIWTGQDAKAIGLVDELGGFPTAIKLARQAAGLAKDAPINLKTFPKEKSTIERLIENFIEPGSGDDDMTRQTMVEVFERVQPLLTMAKQTGLIDEHPQPLLMRNPLCQ
;
A
#
# COMPACT_ATOMS: atom_id res chain seq x y z
N MET A 1 -25.28 2.24 53.53
CA MET A 1 -24.57 3.03 52.49
C MET A 1 -23.99 2.16 51.38
N LYS A 2 -23.23 1.06 51.63
CA LYS A 2 -22.69 0.20 50.56
C LYS A 2 -23.74 -0.38 49.61
N GLY A 3 -24.90 -0.85 50.10
CA GLY A 3 -25.98 -1.40 49.23
C GLY A 3 -26.68 -0.37 48.35
N LEU A 4 -26.73 0.90 48.77
CA LEU A 4 -27.29 1.97 47.95
C LEU A 4 -26.34 2.38 46.83
N PHE A 5 -25.02 2.36 47.09
CA PHE A 5 -23.98 2.68 46.11
C PHE A 5 -23.92 1.61 45.01
N ILE A 6 -24.00 0.32 45.35
CA ILE A 6 -24.04 -0.79 44.38
C ILE A 6 -25.29 -0.74 43.51
N LYS A 7 -26.46 -0.38 44.06
CA LYS A 7 -27.68 -0.19 43.27
C LYS A 7 -27.60 1.00 42.34
N LEU A 8 -26.97 2.09 42.78
CA LEU A 8 -26.81 3.30 41.97
C LEU A 8 -25.81 3.08 40.82
N THR A 9 -24.68 2.41 41.06
CA THR A 9 -23.71 2.04 40.01
C THR A 9 -24.30 1.04 39.02
N SER A 10 -25.09 0.07 39.47
CA SER A 10 -25.82 -0.86 38.60
C SER A 10 -26.86 -0.14 37.73
N MET A 11 -27.65 0.79 38.30
CA MET A 11 -28.61 1.60 37.52
C MET A 11 -27.94 2.49 36.48
N ILE A 12 -26.82 3.13 36.82
CA ILE A 12 -26.05 3.96 35.87
C ILE A 12 -25.47 3.07 34.77
N GLY A 13 -24.88 1.92 35.12
CA GLY A 13 -24.39 0.94 34.13
C GLY A 13 -25.48 0.44 33.18
N THR A 14 -26.67 0.13 33.71
CA THR A 14 -27.82 -0.29 32.90
C THR A 14 -28.33 0.85 31.99
N ALA A 15 -28.38 2.08 32.48
CA ALA A 15 -28.78 3.24 31.68
C ALA A 15 -27.80 3.54 30.56
N VAL A 16 -26.50 3.46 30.83
CA VAL A 16 -25.43 3.60 29.82
C VAL A 16 -25.53 2.47 28.78
N LEU A 17 -25.75 1.23 29.22
CA LEU A 17 -25.93 0.10 28.32
C LEU A 17 -27.18 0.27 27.42
N ILE A 18 -28.28 0.74 27.97
CA ILE A 18 -29.52 1.04 27.21
C ILE A 18 -29.25 2.18 26.21
N LEU A 19 -28.54 3.22 26.60
CA LEU A 19 -28.17 4.32 25.70
C LEU A 19 -27.25 3.85 24.56
N VAL A 20 -26.29 2.98 24.85
CA VAL A 20 -25.43 2.35 23.83
C VAL A 20 -26.25 1.46 22.90
N ILE A 21 -27.17 0.66 23.45
CA ILE A 21 -28.06 -0.19 22.65
C ILE A 21 -29.01 0.67 21.80
N LEU A 22 -29.60 1.74 22.35
CA LEU A 22 -30.42 2.67 21.60
C LEU A 22 -29.64 3.44 20.54
N ALA A 23 -28.42 3.82 20.83
CA ALA A 23 -27.49 4.40 19.84
C ALA A 23 -27.16 3.40 18.73
N LEU A 24 -26.89 2.14 19.06
CA LEU A 24 -26.67 1.05 18.10
C LEU A 24 -27.94 0.75 17.29
N ILE A 25 -29.10 0.74 17.91
CA ILE A 25 -30.39 0.55 17.23
C ILE A 25 -30.73 1.74 16.34
N SER A 26 -30.51 2.97 16.78
CA SER A 26 -30.70 4.15 15.93
C SER A 26 -29.69 4.20 14.79
N PHE A 27 -28.49 3.67 15.01
CA PHE A 27 -27.45 3.50 14.01
C PHE A 27 -27.83 2.46 12.92
N VAL A 28 -28.58 1.40 13.31
CA VAL A 28 -29.06 0.33 12.42
C VAL A 28 -30.38 0.72 11.73
N LEU A 29 -31.23 1.52 12.41
CA LEU A 29 -32.56 1.91 11.91
C LEU A 29 -32.59 3.22 11.11
N ILE A 30 -31.47 3.99 11.05
CA ILE A 30 -31.36 5.08 10.08
C ILE A 30 -31.02 4.40 8.74
N PRO A 31 -32.00 4.24 7.80
CA PRO A 31 -31.67 3.74 6.47
C PRO A 31 -30.59 4.67 5.93
N GLY A 32 -29.49 4.09 5.46
CA GLY A 32 -28.52 4.86 4.70
C GLY A 32 -29.33 5.65 3.66
N LEU A 33 -29.23 6.96 3.65
CA LEU A 33 -29.74 7.76 2.56
C LEU A 33 -29.03 7.20 1.32
N GLU A 34 -29.70 6.29 0.61
CA GLU A 34 -29.32 5.93 -0.74
C GLU A 34 -29.16 7.26 -1.47
N SER A 35 -27.95 7.62 -1.75
CA SER A 35 -27.70 8.77 -2.59
C SER A 35 -28.07 8.31 -4.00
N ASP A 36 -29.34 8.54 -4.36
CA ASP A 36 -29.80 8.34 -5.74
C ASP A 36 -28.80 9.06 -6.65
N LEU A 37 -28.06 8.27 -7.42
CA LEU A 37 -27.12 8.81 -8.39
C LEU A 37 -27.90 9.61 -9.44
N SER A 38 -27.76 10.92 -9.38
CA SER A 38 -28.39 11.82 -10.36
C SER A 38 -27.86 11.54 -11.76
N ASP A 39 -28.72 11.68 -12.78
CA ASP A 39 -28.32 11.56 -14.19
C ASP A 39 -27.29 12.61 -14.64
N LYS A 40 -26.99 13.60 -13.79
CA LYS A 40 -26.00 14.65 -14.01
C LYS A 40 -25.03 14.76 -12.84
N THR A 41 -24.32 13.68 -12.54
CA THR A 41 -23.34 13.63 -11.44
C THR A 41 -21.97 14.10 -11.91
N ILE A 42 -21.35 14.99 -11.14
CA ILE A 42 -19.95 15.38 -11.24
C ILE A 42 -19.23 14.78 -10.03
N LEU A 43 -18.18 14.02 -10.27
CA LEU A 43 -17.42 13.39 -9.19
C LEU A 43 -16.30 14.29 -8.69
N GLU A 44 -16.20 14.39 -7.37
CA GLU A 44 -15.12 15.07 -6.67
C GLU A 44 -14.11 14.06 -6.15
N VAL A 45 -12.83 14.27 -6.45
CA VAL A 45 -11.73 13.42 -6.00
C VAL A 45 -10.70 14.28 -5.28
N ASN A 46 -10.15 13.79 -4.16
CA ASN A 46 -9.10 14.49 -3.42
C ASN A 46 -7.78 13.71 -3.48
N PHE A 47 -6.85 14.15 -4.31
CA PHE A 47 -5.50 13.58 -4.44
C PHE A 47 -4.43 14.33 -3.62
N GLU A 48 -4.80 15.17 -2.67
CA GLU A 48 -3.87 15.68 -1.66
C GLU A 48 -3.63 14.66 -0.54
N GLN A 49 -4.51 13.67 -0.40
CA GLN A 49 -4.33 12.55 0.52
C GLN A 49 -3.66 11.36 -0.16
N SER A 50 -2.93 10.58 0.62
CA SER A 50 -2.40 9.29 0.18
C SER A 50 -3.45 8.21 0.36
N TYR A 51 -3.46 7.24 -0.54
CA TYR A 51 -4.33 6.07 -0.48
C TYR A 51 -3.50 4.84 -0.16
N PRO A 52 -3.80 4.12 0.94
CA PRO A 52 -3.05 2.93 1.31
C PRO A 52 -3.32 1.78 0.34
N GLU A 53 -2.34 0.91 0.17
CA GLU A 53 -2.52 -0.35 -0.57
C GLU A 53 -3.42 -1.33 0.16
N TYR A 54 -3.35 -1.33 1.48
CA TYR A 54 -4.11 -2.22 2.35
C TYR A 54 -4.48 -1.49 3.63
N VAL A 55 -5.72 -1.64 4.05
CA VAL A 55 -6.20 -1.17 5.35
C VAL A 55 -6.32 -2.39 6.26
N SER A 56 -5.51 -2.39 7.31
CA SER A 56 -5.50 -3.50 8.28
C SER A 56 -6.80 -3.55 9.09
N ASP A 57 -7.27 -4.75 9.38
CA ASP A 57 -8.39 -4.99 10.29
C ASP A 57 -8.12 -4.51 11.73
N VAL A 58 -6.84 -4.28 12.08
CA VAL A 58 -6.37 -3.82 13.41
C VAL A 58 -6.22 -2.29 13.45
N SER A 59 -6.89 -1.57 12.58
CA SER A 59 -6.79 -0.11 12.52
C SER A 59 -7.36 0.58 13.76
N SER A 60 -6.88 1.82 14.00
CA SER A 60 -7.19 2.67 15.15
C SER A 60 -8.69 2.82 15.43
N PRO A 61 -9.10 3.25 16.64
CA PRO A 61 -10.50 3.57 16.94
C PRO A 61 -11.16 4.53 15.94
N GLU A 62 -10.36 5.37 15.27
CA GLU A 62 -10.83 6.30 14.24
C GLU A 62 -11.22 5.59 12.94
N ALA A 63 -10.56 4.50 12.57
CA ALA A 63 -10.92 3.68 11.43
C ALA A 63 -12.28 2.96 11.61
N PHE A 64 -12.77 2.89 12.83
CA PHE A 64 -14.13 2.44 13.14
C PHE A 64 -15.20 3.40 12.58
N PHE A 65 -14.86 4.69 12.50
CA PHE A 65 -15.79 5.74 12.07
C PHE A 65 -15.53 6.22 10.64
N TYR A 66 -14.32 6.01 10.09
CA TYR A 66 -13.92 6.50 8.78
C TYR A 66 -13.21 5.40 7.99
N ARG A 67 -13.91 4.82 7.02
CA ARG A 67 -13.28 3.93 6.04
C ARG A 67 -12.34 4.75 5.15
N GLN A 68 -11.04 4.46 5.22
CA GLN A 68 -10.10 4.98 4.24
C GLN A 68 -10.12 4.07 3.01
N PRO A 69 -10.35 4.62 1.79
CA PRO A 69 -10.34 3.78 0.60
C PRO A 69 -8.93 3.32 0.27
N ARG A 70 -8.83 2.13 -0.26
CA ARG A 70 -7.60 1.61 -0.84
C ARG A 70 -7.31 2.28 -2.19
N LEU A 71 -6.03 2.38 -2.57
CA LEU A 71 -5.61 2.91 -3.88
C LEU A 71 -6.37 2.24 -5.03
N GLN A 72 -6.47 0.91 -4.99
CA GLN A 72 -7.21 0.10 -5.95
C GLN A 72 -8.68 0.54 -6.09
N GLU A 73 -9.39 0.74 -4.98
CA GLU A 73 -10.81 1.13 -4.98
C GLU A 73 -11.01 2.51 -5.62
N VAL A 74 -10.07 3.43 -5.38
CA VAL A 74 -10.08 4.76 -6.01
C VAL A 74 -9.87 4.65 -7.51
N ALA A 75 -8.91 3.85 -7.97
CA ALA A 75 -8.67 3.63 -9.38
C ALA A 75 -9.89 2.96 -10.07
N GLU A 76 -10.44 1.92 -9.46
CA GLU A 76 -11.64 1.22 -9.94
C GLU A 76 -12.86 2.17 -10.06
N ALA A 77 -13.10 2.98 -9.02
CA ALA A 77 -14.20 3.95 -9.02
C ALA A 77 -14.08 4.97 -10.17
N ILE A 78 -12.86 5.44 -10.46
CA ILE A 78 -12.60 6.36 -11.56
C ILE A 78 -12.86 5.68 -12.93
N GLU A 79 -12.38 4.46 -13.11
CA GLU A 79 -12.62 3.71 -14.35
C GLU A 79 -14.10 3.36 -14.57
N GLN A 80 -14.79 2.96 -13.48
CA GLN A 80 -16.22 2.67 -13.51
C GLN A 80 -17.03 3.93 -13.87
N ALA A 81 -16.67 5.07 -13.28
CA ALA A 81 -17.28 6.36 -13.58
C ALA A 81 -17.16 6.73 -15.08
N GLY A 82 -16.08 6.32 -15.74
CA GLY A 82 -15.93 6.47 -17.20
C GLY A 82 -17.05 5.77 -17.98
N LYS A 83 -17.51 4.62 -17.53
CA LYS A 83 -18.54 3.79 -18.16
C LYS A 83 -19.97 4.18 -17.75
N ASP A 84 -20.16 4.82 -16.59
CA ASP A 84 -21.46 5.18 -16.05
C ASP A 84 -22.01 6.45 -16.74
N LYS A 85 -23.12 6.31 -17.45
CA LYS A 85 -23.77 7.41 -18.19
C LYS A 85 -24.27 8.55 -17.31
N ARG A 86 -24.50 8.31 -16.01
CA ARG A 86 -24.94 9.30 -15.02
C ARG A 86 -23.80 10.27 -14.69
N VAL A 87 -22.55 9.79 -14.69
CA VAL A 87 -21.37 10.62 -14.46
C VAL A 87 -21.03 11.44 -15.70
N LYS A 88 -20.93 12.77 -15.54
CA LYS A 88 -20.64 13.71 -16.63
C LYS A 88 -19.21 14.22 -16.65
N ALA A 89 -18.56 14.31 -15.49
CA ALA A 89 -17.20 14.81 -15.36
C ALA A 89 -16.57 14.32 -14.06
N ILE A 90 -15.24 14.41 -13.98
CA ILE A 90 -14.47 14.35 -12.74
C ILE A 90 -13.79 15.70 -12.51
N VAL A 91 -13.86 16.21 -11.28
CA VAL A 91 -13.03 17.29 -10.79
C VAL A 91 -12.17 16.79 -9.65
N ALA A 92 -10.87 16.97 -9.74
CA ALA A 92 -9.92 16.51 -8.74
C ALA A 92 -9.19 17.69 -8.10
N LYS A 93 -9.14 17.70 -6.77
CA LYS A 93 -8.18 18.50 -6.01
C LYS A 93 -6.86 17.74 -6.01
N VAL A 94 -5.81 18.34 -6.57
CA VAL A 94 -4.48 17.73 -6.68
C VAL A 94 -3.46 18.62 -5.99
N GLY A 95 -2.67 18.05 -5.11
CA GLY A 95 -1.63 18.76 -4.36
C GLY A 95 -0.55 17.80 -3.88
N ALA A 96 0.33 18.29 -3.01
CA ALA A 96 1.41 17.48 -2.47
C ALA A 96 0.86 16.28 -1.68
N SER A 97 1.22 15.08 -2.11
CA SER A 97 0.90 13.83 -1.44
C SER A 97 2.15 12.97 -1.30
N GLN A 98 2.15 12.07 -0.34
CA GLN A 98 3.26 11.13 -0.11
C GLN A 98 3.07 9.80 -0.85
N MET A 99 2.44 9.84 -2.03
CA MET A 99 2.30 8.65 -2.88
C MET A 99 3.60 8.39 -3.63
N GLY A 100 3.96 7.10 -3.72
CA GLY A 100 5.09 6.67 -4.53
C GLY A 100 4.79 6.75 -6.04
N MET A 101 5.82 6.53 -6.85
CA MET A 101 5.73 6.73 -8.30
C MET A 101 4.73 5.77 -8.96
N ALA A 102 4.69 4.51 -8.54
CA ALA A 102 3.76 3.54 -9.11
C ALA A 102 2.30 3.83 -8.71
N SER A 103 2.07 4.24 -7.45
CA SER A 103 0.74 4.68 -6.99
C SER A 103 0.22 5.87 -7.80
N VAL A 104 1.07 6.86 -8.07
CA VAL A 104 0.74 7.99 -8.96
C VAL A 104 0.44 7.51 -10.37
N GLN A 105 1.22 6.58 -10.91
CA GLN A 105 1.01 6.02 -12.25
C GLN A 105 -0.30 5.23 -12.34
N GLU A 106 -0.69 4.50 -11.31
CA GLU A 106 -1.96 3.77 -11.27
C GLU A 106 -3.16 4.73 -11.31
N LEU A 107 -3.14 5.80 -10.53
CA LEU A 107 -4.17 6.84 -10.58
C LEU A 107 -4.19 7.58 -11.92
N ARG A 108 -3.02 7.85 -12.51
CA ARG A 108 -2.93 8.43 -13.86
C ARG A 108 -3.57 7.53 -14.92
N GLU A 109 -3.31 6.21 -14.85
CA GLU A 109 -3.90 5.23 -15.77
C GLU A 109 -5.43 5.24 -15.66
N ALA A 110 -5.97 5.26 -14.43
CA ALA A 110 -7.41 5.35 -14.19
C ALA A 110 -8.03 6.64 -14.74
N VAL A 111 -7.39 7.80 -14.53
CA VAL A 111 -7.86 9.09 -15.08
C VAL A 111 -7.81 9.10 -16.61
N LEU A 112 -6.75 8.55 -17.21
CA LEU A 112 -6.65 8.43 -18.67
C LEU A 112 -7.72 7.50 -19.25
N ALA A 113 -8.02 6.40 -18.57
CA ALA A 113 -9.11 5.50 -18.95
C ALA A 113 -10.49 6.20 -18.85
N PHE A 114 -10.72 7.00 -17.79
CA PHE A 114 -11.92 7.83 -17.68
C PHE A 114 -12.04 8.79 -18.86
N ARG A 115 -10.98 9.51 -19.19
CA ARG A 115 -10.96 10.46 -20.31
C ARG A 115 -11.19 9.81 -21.67
N ALA A 116 -10.74 8.57 -21.86
CA ALA A 116 -11.00 7.80 -23.07
C ALA A 116 -12.51 7.58 -23.32
N SER A 117 -13.37 7.74 -22.30
CA SER A 117 -14.83 7.76 -22.45
C SER A 117 -15.38 9.04 -23.11
N GLY A 118 -14.55 10.05 -23.33
CA GLY A 118 -14.93 11.37 -23.87
C GLY A 118 -15.50 12.33 -22.81
N LYS A 119 -15.50 11.95 -21.53
CA LYS A 119 -15.94 12.81 -20.44
C LYS A 119 -14.77 13.68 -19.96
N PRO A 120 -15.02 14.95 -19.61
CA PRO A 120 -13.96 15.84 -19.15
C PRO A 120 -13.50 15.48 -17.75
N ALA A 121 -12.18 15.55 -17.54
CA ALA A 121 -11.49 15.44 -16.29
C ALA A 121 -10.72 16.75 -16.02
N ILE A 122 -11.01 17.40 -14.89
CA ILE A 122 -10.44 18.69 -14.53
C ILE A 122 -9.64 18.53 -13.24
N ALA A 123 -8.38 18.96 -13.24
CA ALA A 123 -7.57 19.10 -12.05
C ALA A 123 -7.53 20.57 -11.60
N TYR A 124 -7.62 20.80 -10.31
CA TYR A 124 -7.24 22.07 -9.73
C TYR A 124 -6.34 21.86 -8.52
N GLY A 125 -5.41 22.75 -8.32
CA GLY A 125 -4.53 22.77 -7.16
C GLY A 125 -4.48 24.16 -6.54
N GLU A 126 -4.52 24.21 -5.22
CA GLU A 126 -4.12 25.45 -4.50
C GLU A 126 -2.63 25.65 -4.71
N THR A 127 -1.86 24.55 -4.73
CA THR A 127 -0.44 24.47 -5.05
C THR A 127 -0.08 23.04 -5.48
N PHE A 128 0.95 22.89 -6.28
CA PHE A 128 1.58 21.60 -6.58
C PHE A 128 2.96 21.54 -5.91
N GLY A 129 3.05 21.81 -4.61
CA GLY A 129 4.27 21.68 -3.82
C GLY A 129 4.68 22.95 -3.09
N GLU A 130 3.79 23.56 -2.31
CA GLU A 130 4.06 24.78 -1.52
C GLU A 130 5.40 24.70 -0.76
N VAL A 131 6.40 25.50 -1.22
CA VAL A 131 7.77 25.51 -0.68
C VAL A 131 8.44 24.10 -0.65
N GLY A 132 7.98 23.19 -1.51
CA GLY A 132 8.47 21.81 -1.57
C GLY A 132 8.36 21.17 -2.95
N PRO A 133 8.80 19.91 -3.10
CA PRO A 133 8.71 19.21 -4.38
C PRO A 133 7.27 18.83 -4.71
N GLY A 134 6.80 19.26 -5.86
CA GLY A 134 5.47 18.96 -6.40
C GLY A 134 5.48 18.02 -7.62
N ASN A 135 6.61 17.37 -7.92
CA ASN A 135 6.81 16.60 -9.14
C ASN A 135 5.73 15.53 -9.38
N GLY A 136 5.45 14.70 -8.36
CA GLY A 136 4.45 13.63 -8.45
C GLY A 136 3.02 14.18 -8.57
N ALA A 137 2.68 15.24 -7.81
CA ALA A 137 1.38 15.88 -7.86
C ALA A 137 1.12 16.51 -9.24
N TYR A 138 2.08 17.25 -9.75
CA TYR A 138 1.97 17.84 -11.07
C TYR A 138 1.93 16.77 -12.18
N TYR A 139 2.74 15.72 -12.06
CA TYR A 139 2.69 14.58 -12.98
C TYR A 139 1.30 13.92 -12.97
N LEU A 140 0.67 13.76 -11.80
CA LEU A 140 -0.72 13.27 -11.72
C LEU A 140 -1.68 14.25 -12.41
N ALA A 141 -1.57 15.55 -12.13
CA ALA A 141 -2.43 16.56 -12.72
C ALA A 141 -2.36 16.57 -14.26
N THR A 142 -1.20 16.25 -14.85
CA THR A 142 -1.07 16.17 -16.33
C THR A 142 -1.88 15.02 -16.96
N ALA A 143 -2.46 14.12 -16.19
CA ALA A 143 -3.41 13.13 -16.72
C ALA A 143 -4.77 13.74 -17.11
N PHE A 144 -5.11 14.91 -16.58
CA PHE A 144 -6.40 15.59 -16.78
C PHE A 144 -6.45 16.36 -18.11
N ASP A 145 -7.66 16.79 -18.53
CA ASP A 145 -7.87 17.60 -19.74
C ASP A 145 -7.49 19.05 -19.50
N GLU A 146 -7.86 19.57 -18.33
CA GLU A 146 -7.64 20.94 -17.91
C GLU A 146 -7.00 20.96 -16.53
N ILE A 147 -6.00 21.82 -16.33
CA ILE A 147 -5.29 22.01 -15.07
C ILE A 147 -5.39 23.48 -14.66
N TYR A 148 -5.95 23.73 -13.49
CA TYR A 148 -6.05 25.07 -12.92
C TYR A 148 -5.20 25.18 -11.66
N LEU A 149 -4.48 26.28 -11.53
CA LEU A 149 -3.69 26.64 -10.34
C LEU A 149 -4.30 27.88 -9.70
N GLN A 150 -4.38 27.91 -8.37
CA GLN A 150 -4.70 29.13 -7.65
C GLN A 150 -3.64 30.20 -7.92
N ASP A 151 -4.03 31.47 -8.02
CA ASP A 151 -3.12 32.57 -8.39
C ASP A 151 -1.90 32.70 -7.43
N SER A 152 -2.11 32.44 -6.14
CA SER A 152 -1.05 32.42 -5.13
C SER A 152 -0.25 31.12 -5.08
N GLY A 153 -0.64 30.11 -5.86
CA GLY A 153 -0.02 28.80 -5.86
C GLY A 153 1.25 28.71 -6.67
N ASP A 154 1.97 27.61 -6.49
CA ASP A 154 3.19 27.29 -7.21
C ASP A 154 3.19 25.86 -7.76
N ILE A 155 4.12 25.61 -8.68
CA ILE A 155 4.43 24.27 -9.18
C ILE A 155 5.87 23.96 -8.80
N GLY A 156 6.04 23.12 -7.79
CA GLY A 156 7.33 22.63 -7.32
C GLY A 156 7.95 21.60 -8.29
N LEU A 157 8.12 21.97 -9.55
CA LEU A 157 8.74 21.11 -10.58
C LEU A 157 10.25 21.26 -10.49
N THR A 158 10.88 20.57 -9.54
CA THR A 158 12.29 20.76 -9.16
C THR A 158 13.18 19.53 -9.39
N GLY A 159 12.62 18.47 -9.98
CA GLY A 159 13.33 17.22 -10.20
C GLY A 159 13.33 16.28 -8.99
N LEU A 160 13.99 15.14 -9.15
CA LEU A 160 14.04 14.08 -8.13
C LEU A 160 15.39 14.09 -7.43
N ILE A 161 15.37 13.82 -6.13
CA ILE A 161 16.57 13.61 -5.32
C ILE A 161 16.39 12.34 -4.48
N PHE A 162 17.46 11.53 -4.38
CA PHE A 162 17.58 10.46 -3.41
C PHE A 162 18.63 10.85 -2.38
N GLU A 163 18.19 11.04 -1.14
CA GLU A 163 19.05 11.31 -0.01
C GLU A 163 19.01 10.12 0.97
N SER A 164 20.18 9.61 1.32
CA SER A 164 20.32 8.49 2.26
C SER A 164 21.11 8.93 3.47
N PRO A 165 20.58 8.77 4.69
CA PRO A 165 21.33 9.04 5.90
C PRO A 165 22.40 7.96 6.12
N PHE A 166 23.59 8.35 6.55
CA PHE A 166 24.67 7.46 6.94
C PHE A 166 25.00 7.70 8.40
N VAL A 167 24.60 6.74 9.26
CA VAL A 167 24.68 6.90 10.72
C VAL A 167 25.91 6.24 11.34
N ARG A 168 26.83 5.70 10.54
CA ARG A 168 28.06 5.08 11.03
C ARG A 168 28.83 5.99 11.99
N GLY A 169 28.99 7.27 11.66
CA GLY A 169 29.68 8.21 12.52
C GLY A 169 29.00 8.42 13.88
N THR A 170 27.67 8.37 13.91
CA THR A 170 26.88 8.41 15.17
C THR A 170 27.10 7.14 15.98
N LEU A 171 27.04 5.97 15.32
CA LEU A 171 27.27 4.67 15.97
C LEU A 171 28.67 4.60 16.58
N GLU A 172 29.71 5.03 15.84
CA GLU A 172 31.08 5.10 16.34
C GLU A 172 31.20 6.00 17.61
N LYS A 173 30.54 7.16 17.60
CA LYS A 173 30.54 8.08 18.77
C LYS A 173 29.94 7.45 20.01
N ILE A 174 28.84 6.72 19.87
CA ILE A 174 28.20 6.05 21.01
C ILE A 174 28.84 4.69 21.35
N GLY A 175 29.79 4.20 20.55
CA GLY A 175 30.49 2.94 20.81
C GLY A 175 29.74 1.70 20.30
N VAL A 176 28.97 1.87 19.22
CA VAL A 176 28.32 0.76 18.52
C VAL A 176 29.02 0.51 17.20
N THR A 177 29.39 -0.75 16.93
CA THR A 177 30.04 -1.15 15.68
C THR A 177 29.16 -2.13 14.93
N PRO A 178 28.66 -1.78 13.71
CA PRO A 178 27.94 -2.74 12.89
C PRO A 178 28.88 -3.85 12.41
N ARG A 179 28.50 -5.09 12.68
CA ARG A 179 29.11 -6.32 12.16
C ARG A 179 28.12 -6.95 11.19
N MET A 180 27.94 -6.28 10.07
CA MET A 180 27.01 -6.66 9.01
C MET A 180 27.78 -7.01 7.75
N ASP A 181 27.23 -7.92 6.95
CA ASP A 181 27.77 -8.29 5.65
C ASP A 181 26.62 -8.64 4.69
N HIS A 182 26.93 -8.70 3.41
CA HIS A 182 25.96 -8.95 2.34
C HIS A 182 26.59 -9.79 1.22
N ARG A 183 25.77 -10.14 0.24
CA ARG A 183 26.28 -10.73 -1.00
C ARG A 183 26.11 -9.76 -2.15
N TYR A 184 27.27 -9.50 -2.77
CA TYR A 184 27.51 -8.64 -3.92
C TYR A 184 27.26 -7.14 -3.71
N GLU A 185 27.79 -6.36 -4.63
CA GLU A 185 28.08 -4.94 -4.53
C GLU A 185 26.88 -4.01 -4.42
N TYR A 186 25.72 -4.44 -4.96
CA TYR A 186 24.52 -3.59 -4.99
C TYR A 186 23.57 -3.80 -3.80
N LYS A 187 23.82 -4.76 -2.90
CA LYS A 187 22.98 -4.96 -1.70
C LYS A 187 23.29 -3.91 -0.64
N SER A 188 22.87 -2.68 -0.89
CA SER A 188 23.29 -1.46 -0.20
C SER A 188 22.46 -1.06 1.02
N ALA A 189 21.37 -1.76 1.35
CA ALA A 189 20.48 -1.34 2.45
C ALA A 189 21.18 -1.23 3.83
N MET A 190 22.26 -2.00 4.07
CA MET A 190 23.04 -1.88 5.29
C MET A 190 24.04 -0.70 5.30
N ASN A 191 24.33 -0.10 4.14
CA ASN A 191 25.35 0.96 4.01
C ASN A 191 25.04 2.17 4.89
N MET A 192 23.76 2.43 5.19
CA MET A 192 23.37 3.47 6.15
C MET A 192 24.03 3.28 7.53
N PHE A 193 24.33 2.03 7.92
CA PHE A 193 24.97 1.70 9.19
C PHE A 193 26.47 1.47 9.06
N THR A 194 26.96 0.95 7.92
CA THR A 194 28.34 0.52 7.73
C THR A 194 29.20 1.57 7.05
N GLU A 195 28.60 2.50 6.30
CA GLU A 195 29.30 3.51 5.52
C GLU A 195 29.07 4.93 6.06
N LYS A 196 29.89 5.89 5.63
CA LYS A 196 29.76 7.33 5.93
C LYS A 196 29.24 8.14 4.75
N ALA A 197 29.14 7.52 3.59
CA ALA A 197 28.67 8.08 2.33
C ALA A 197 28.28 6.96 1.37
N TYR A 198 27.72 7.31 0.23
CA TYR A 198 27.48 6.36 -0.86
C TYR A 198 28.78 5.66 -1.29
N THR A 199 28.72 4.33 -1.40
CA THR A 199 29.70 3.59 -2.22
C THR A 199 29.42 3.83 -3.69
N ASP A 200 30.39 3.57 -4.57
CA ASP A 200 30.23 3.77 -6.02
C ASP A 200 29.07 2.92 -6.58
N ASP A 201 28.97 1.67 -6.15
CA ASP A 201 27.94 0.74 -6.61
C ASP A 201 26.55 1.12 -6.07
N HIS A 202 26.43 1.53 -4.80
CA HIS A 202 25.21 2.06 -4.24
C HIS A 202 24.73 3.28 -5.03
N ARG A 203 25.62 4.26 -5.24
CA ARG A 203 25.34 5.46 -6.05
C ARG A 203 24.91 5.11 -7.46
N LYS A 204 25.56 4.13 -8.10
CA LYS A 204 25.24 3.67 -9.46
C LYS A 204 23.84 3.06 -9.54
N ALA A 205 23.46 2.24 -8.56
CA ALA A 205 22.13 1.63 -8.52
C ALA A 205 21.03 2.68 -8.33
N ASP A 206 21.18 3.56 -7.34
CA ASP A 206 20.20 4.61 -7.04
C ASP A 206 20.08 5.62 -8.18
N THR A 207 21.22 6.01 -8.80
CA THR A 207 21.22 6.90 -9.97
C THR A 207 20.49 6.28 -11.15
N ALA A 208 20.59 4.97 -11.37
CA ALA A 208 19.87 4.30 -12.46
C ALA A 208 18.35 4.35 -12.25
N VAL A 209 17.88 4.06 -11.03
CA VAL A 209 16.45 4.14 -10.69
C VAL A 209 15.94 5.58 -10.78
N LEU A 210 16.66 6.53 -10.17
CA LEU A 210 16.33 7.96 -10.23
C LEU A 210 16.21 8.46 -11.67
N LYS A 211 17.19 8.13 -12.51
CA LYS A 211 17.17 8.50 -13.92
C LYS A 211 15.99 7.89 -14.66
N SER A 212 15.71 6.60 -14.45
CA SER A 212 14.57 5.91 -15.08
C SER A 212 13.24 6.57 -14.68
N GLN A 213 13.03 6.87 -13.39
CA GLN A 213 11.82 7.55 -12.92
C GLN A 213 11.74 8.99 -13.43
N PHE A 214 12.85 9.72 -13.46
CA PHE A 214 12.87 11.08 -14.01
C PHE A 214 12.50 11.11 -15.50
N GLU A 215 13.02 10.18 -16.30
CA GLU A 215 12.63 10.04 -17.70
C GLU A 215 11.14 9.75 -17.90
N GLN A 216 10.54 8.99 -17.00
CA GLN A 216 9.10 8.71 -17.02
C GLN A 216 8.29 9.99 -16.72
N LEU A 217 8.73 10.82 -15.76
CA LEU A 217 8.12 12.12 -15.50
C LEU A 217 8.23 13.03 -16.74
N VAL A 218 9.43 13.16 -17.30
CA VAL A 218 9.68 13.99 -18.49
C VAL A 218 8.75 13.60 -19.63
N LYS A 219 8.75 12.32 -20.01
CA LYS A 219 7.91 11.82 -21.12
C LYS A 219 6.43 12.02 -20.87
N GLY A 220 5.95 11.68 -19.67
CA GLY A 220 4.53 11.79 -19.35
C GLY A 220 4.04 13.25 -19.29
N ILE A 221 4.89 14.20 -18.86
CA ILE A 221 4.57 15.63 -18.90
C ILE A 221 4.63 16.15 -20.35
N ALA A 222 5.70 15.81 -21.08
CA ALA A 222 5.90 16.23 -22.47
C ALA A 222 4.72 15.85 -23.35
N GLU A 223 4.31 14.59 -23.32
CA GLU A 223 3.18 14.06 -24.07
C GLU A 223 1.89 14.83 -23.77
N ARG A 224 1.60 15.03 -22.48
CA ARG A 224 0.32 15.60 -22.04
C ARG A 224 0.24 17.12 -22.21
N ARG A 225 1.35 17.84 -22.04
CA ARG A 225 1.43 19.29 -22.22
C ARG A 225 1.83 19.71 -23.64
N LYS A 226 2.04 18.73 -24.55
CA LYS A 226 2.49 18.95 -25.92
C LYS A 226 3.79 19.76 -25.97
N LEU A 227 4.74 19.36 -25.15
CA LEU A 227 6.10 19.87 -25.06
C LEU A 227 7.06 18.80 -25.57
N THR A 228 8.27 19.22 -25.94
CA THR A 228 9.37 18.27 -26.18
C THR A 228 9.98 17.83 -24.85
N ASP A 229 10.65 16.66 -24.83
CA ASP A 229 11.36 16.18 -23.66
C ASP A 229 12.39 17.20 -23.17
N ASP A 230 13.11 17.89 -24.08
CA ASP A 230 14.11 18.90 -23.74
C ASP A 230 13.48 20.18 -23.15
N GLU A 231 12.31 20.62 -23.66
CA GLU A 231 11.56 21.71 -23.02
C GLU A 231 11.20 21.34 -21.57
N VAL A 232 10.72 20.11 -21.34
CA VAL A 232 10.35 19.67 -19.98
C VAL A 232 11.58 19.58 -19.07
N ARG A 233 12.73 19.09 -19.54
CA ARG A 233 13.99 19.10 -18.76
C ARG A 233 14.39 20.51 -18.36
N THR A 234 14.32 21.44 -19.32
CA THR A 234 14.58 22.86 -19.07
C THR A 234 13.64 23.45 -18.01
N LEU A 235 12.36 23.02 -18.01
CA LEU A 235 11.42 23.43 -16.98
C LEU A 235 11.80 22.88 -15.60
N PHE A 236 12.25 21.64 -15.50
CA PHE A 236 12.76 21.09 -14.25
C PHE A 236 13.96 21.88 -13.70
N ASP A 237 14.87 22.33 -14.57
CA ASP A 237 16.04 23.13 -14.17
C ASP A 237 15.67 24.57 -13.78
N ARG A 238 14.51 25.07 -14.21
CA ARG A 238 14.01 26.42 -13.91
C ARG A 238 13.06 26.48 -12.73
N GLY A 239 12.39 25.36 -12.38
CA GLY A 239 11.40 25.35 -11.31
C GLY A 239 11.93 25.83 -9.96
N PRO A 240 11.03 26.24 -9.02
CA PRO A 240 9.57 26.19 -9.13
C PRO A 240 8.98 27.34 -9.99
N PHE A 241 7.69 27.21 -10.39
CA PHE A 241 6.94 28.19 -11.18
C PHE A 241 5.79 28.78 -10.37
N TYR A 242 5.55 30.06 -10.47
CA TYR A 242 4.55 30.78 -9.67
C TYR A 242 3.46 31.37 -10.56
N GLY A 243 2.20 31.21 -10.15
CA GLY A 243 1.04 31.88 -10.74
C GLY A 243 1.10 31.99 -12.28
N LYS A 244 1.17 33.25 -12.78
CA LYS A 244 1.21 33.53 -14.22
C LYS A 244 2.39 32.88 -14.95
N GLU A 245 3.53 32.71 -14.32
CA GLU A 245 4.70 32.05 -14.93
C GLU A 245 4.38 30.60 -15.31
N ALA A 246 3.58 29.90 -14.51
CA ALA A 246 3.15 28.53 -14.82
C ALA A 246 2.24 28.48 -16.06
N VAL A 247 1.40 29.50 -16.26
CA VAL A 247 0.58 29.64 -17.49
C VAL A 247 1.47 29.91 -18.71
N ASP A 248 2.38 30.87 -18.60
CA ASP A 248 3.29 31.27 -19.69
C ASP A 248 4.22 30.09 -20.07
N ALA A 249 4.59 29.25 -19.12
CA ALA A 249 5.36 28.01 -19.35
C ALA A 249 4.49 26.84 -19.89
N ARG A 250 3.21 27.04 -20.09
CA ARG A 250 2.24 26.02 -20.55
C ARG A 250 2.08 24.84 -19.59
N LEU A 251 2.43 25.03 -18.31
CA LEU A 251 2.28 24.00 -17.29
C LEU A 251 0.83 23.86 -16.82
N VAL A 252 0.04 24.96 -16.83
CA VAL A 252 -1.38 24.95 -16.50
C VAL A 252 -2.19 25.64 -17.59
N ASP A 253 -3.50 25.41 -17.62
CA ASP A 253 -4.41 25.96 -18.62
C ASP A 253 -4.99 27.30 -18.16
N GLY A 254 -4.81 27.66 -16.90
CA GLY A 254 -5.21 28.94 -16.35
C GLY A 254 -5.06 29.03 -14.84
N LEU A 255 -5.23 30.24 -14.35
CA LEU A 255 -5.34 30.50 -12.91
C LEU A 255 -6.82 30.57 -12.55
N ALA A 256 -7.20 29.91 -11.46
CA ALA A 256 -8.56 29.94 -10.96
C ALA A 256 -8.61 29.48 -9.49
N TYR A 257 -9.50 30.10 -8.72
CA TYR A 257 -9.89 29.61 -7.40
C TYR A 257 -10.86 28.44 -7.53
N ARG A 258 -10.99 27.67 -6.46
CA ARG A 258 -11.89 26.49 -6.43
C ARG A 258 -13.31 26.84 -6.89
N ASP A 259 -13.90 27.89 -6.37
CA ASP A 259 -15.26 28.33 -6.68
C ASP A 259 -15.41 28.68 -8.18
N GLU A 260 -14.41 29.30 -8.79
CA GLU A 260 -14.41 29.63 -10.22
C GLU A 260 -14.37 28.37 -11.11
N VAL A 261 -13.59 27.34 -10.71
CA VAL A 261 -13.57 26.03 -11.38
C VAL A 261 -14.96 25.38 -11.29
N TYR A 262 -15.56 25.40 -10.10
CA TYR A 262 -16.89 24.84 -9.88
C TYR A 262 -17.97 25.60 -10.66
N ASP A 263 -17.88 26.90 -10.75
CA ASP A 263 -18.81 27.70 -11.55
C ASP A 263 -18.67 27.46 -13.06
N LYS A 264 -17.46 27.22 -13.57
CA LYS A 264 -17.25 26.77 -14.95
C LYS A 264 -17.99 25.44 -15.21
N LEU A 265 -17.91 24.49 -14.29
CA LEU A 265 -18.58 23.21 -14.41
C LEU A 265 -20.12 23.34 -14.30
N LYS A 266 -20.64 24.19 -13.39
CA LYS A 266 -22.07 24.50 -13.31
C LYS A 266 -22.59 25.14 -14.59
N LYS A 267 -21.83 26.02 -15.21
CA LYS A 267 -22.16 26.63 -16.52
C LYS A 267 -22.20 25.58 -17.64
N ARG A 268 -21.27 24.60 -17.61
CA ARG A 268 -21.15 23.56 -18.64
C ARG A 268 -22.22 22.47 -18.52
N PHE A 269 -22.57 22.04 -17.31
CA PHE A 269 -23.46 20.89 -17.06
C PHE A 269 -24.84 21.27 -16.55
N GLY A 270 -25.07 22.54 -16.22
CA GLY A 270 -26.32 23.06 -15.66
C GLY A 270 -26.28 23.16 -14.13
N LYS A 271 -27.14 24.02 -13.59
CA LYS A 271 -27.23 24.24 -12.13
C LYS A 271 -27.76 23.03 -11.37
N GLU A 272 -28.45 22.14 -12.06
CA GLU A 272 -29.01 20.88 -11.56
C GLU A 272 -27.96 19.75 -11.43
N ALA A 273 -26.71 19.97 -11.86
CA ALA A 273 -25.65 18.99 -11.70
C ALA A 273 -25.37 18.75 -10.20
N THR A 274 -25.32 17.48 -9.83
CA THR A 274 -25.09 17.03 -8.46
C THR A 274 -23.62 16.73 -8.25
N TRP A 275 -23.06 17.19 -7.15
CA TRP A 275 -21.70 16.92 -6.75
C TRP A 275 -21.66 15.73 -5.80
N LEU A 276 -20.81 14.76 -6.10
CA LEU A 276 -20.68 13.56 -5.31
C LEU A 276 -19.20 13.20 -5.11
N SER A 277 -18.79 12.92 -3.89
CA SER A 277 -17.44 12.42 -3.65
C SER A 277 -17.28 11.04 -4.31
N LEU A 278 -16.07 10.76 -4.81
CA LEU A 278 -15.76 9.49 -5.47
C LEU A 278 -16.10 8.27 -4.60
N LEU A 279 -15.88 8.35 -3.29
CA LEU A 279 -16.21 7.28 -2.35
C LEU A 279 -17.72 7.01 -2.26
N LYS A 280 -18.51 8.07 -2.12
CA LYS A 280 -19.97 7.92 -2.12
C LYS A 280 -20.49 7.35 -3.44
N TYR A 281 -19.83 7.72 -4.54
CA TYR A 281 -20.13 7.12 -5.84
C TYR A 281 -19.80 5.63 -5.83
N TYR A 282 -18.59 5.23 -5.36
CA TYR A 282 -18.19 3.83 -5.29
C TYR A 282 -19.11 2.99 -4.41
N ASP A 283 -19.49 3.52 -3.24
CA ASP A 283 -20.44 2.86 -2.33
C ASP A 283 -21.84 2.69 -2.96
N ALA A 284 -22.32 3.70 -3.72
CA ALA A 284 -23.62 3.66 -4.38
C ALA A 284 -23.64 2.86 -5.69
N ALA A 285 -22.54 2.84 -6.42
CA ALA A 285 -22.42 2.13 -7.69
C ALA A 285 -22.01 0.65 -7.52
N GLY A 286 -21.45 0.29 -6.36
CA GLY A 286 -20.84 -1.01 -6.08
C GLY A 286 -19.49 -1.19 -6.78
N SER A 287 -18.76 -2.24 -6.43
CA SER A 287 -17.54 -2.62 -7.15
C SER A 287 -17.88 -3.17 -8.55
N PRO A 288 -17.07 -2.89 -9.56
CA PRO A 288 -17.24 -3.52 -10.89
C PRO A 288 -16.96 -5.03 -10.90
N TYR A 289 -16.56 -5.58 -9.75
CA TYR A 289 -16.11 -6.97 -9.59
C TYR A 289 -16.92 -7.72 -8.52
N GLU A 290 -18.25 -7.73 -8.64
CA GLU A 290 -19.15 -8.37 -7.67
C GLU A 290 -19.89 -9.59 -8.24
N GLN A 291 -19.74 -9.90 -9.51
CA GLN A 291 -20.52 -10.96 -10.18
C GLN A 291 -19.65 -11.78 -11.11
N GLY A 292 -19.93 -13.08 -11.20
CA GLY A 292 -19.25 -13.99 -12.13
C GLY A 292 -18.26 -14.93 -11.43
N ASP A 293 -17.27 -15.43 -12.19
CA ASP A 293 -16.24 -16.33 -11.66
C ASP A 293 -15.36 -15.62 -10.63
N THR A 294 -15.04 -16.32 -9.54
CA THR A 294 -14.28 -15.75 -8.43
C THR A 294 -12.78 -15.69 -8.75
N ILE A 295 -12.20 -14.51 -8.60
CA ILE A 295 -10.75 -14.28 -8.52
C ILE A 295 -10.41 -13.89 -7.10
N ALA A 296 -9.49 -14.60 -6.46
CA ALA A 296 -9.03 -14.26 -5.14
C ALA A 296 -8.08 -13.05 -5.19
N LEU A 297 -8.24 -12.11 -4.27
CA LEU A 297 -7.32 -11.00 -4.04
C LEU A 297 -6.63 -11.19 -2.70
N ILE A 298 -5.30 -11.27 -2.72
CA ILE A 298 -4.46 -11.41 -1.54
C ILE A 298 -3.53 -10.19 -1.48
N PHE A 299 -3.37 -9.61 -0.29
CA PHE A 299 -2.46 -8.47 -0.08
C PHE A 299 -1.20 -8.91 0.65
N GLY A 300 -0.05 -8.52 0.12
CA GLY A 300 1.26 -8.64 0.75
C GLY A 300 1.90 -7.26 0.91
N VAL A 301 1.60 -6.57 2.02
CA VAL A 301 2.00 -5.17 2.23
C VAL A 301 2.89 -5.03 3.46
N GLY A 302 3.95 -4.22 3.33
CA GLY A 302 4.90 -3.93 4.39
C GLY A 302 6.06 -4.91 4.49
N SER A 303 6.86 -4.78 5.56
CA SER A 303 8.04 -5.63 5.78
C SER A 303 7.66 -7.08 6.04
N VAL A 304 8.37 -8.02 5.39
CA VAL A 304 8.11 -9.46 5.54
C VAL A 304 8.70 -9.98 6.84
N HIS A 305 7.88 -10.64 7.65
CA HIS A 305 8.32 -11.27 8.89
C HIS A 305 7.55 -12.57 9.20
N ARG A 306 8.06 -13.37 10.15
CA ARG A 306 7.39 -14.58 10.61
C ARG A 306 6.21 -14.25 11.51
N GLY A 307 5.17 -15.05 11.45
CA GLY A 307 3.96 -14.88 12.27
C GLY A 307 2.85 -14.12 11.54
N LYS A 308 1.91 -13.59 12.31
CA LYS A 308 0.75 -12.88 11.80
C LYS A 308 1.11 -11.46 11.34
N SER A 309 0.42 -10.96 10.32
CA SER A 309 0.49 -9.54 9.94
C SER A 309 0.05 -8.65 11.10
N SER A 310 0.67 -7.50 11.23
CA SER A 310 0.37 -6.53 12.27
C SER A 310 0.39 -5.10 11.73
N TYR A 311 -0.26 -4.21 12.46
CA TYR A 311 -0.20 -2.78 12.22
C TYR A 311 0.51 -2.11 13.40
N ASP A 312 1.50 -1.28 13.13
CA ASP A 312 2.19 -0.46 14.11
C ASP A 312 1.62 0.96 14.08
N PRO A 313 0.82 1.35 15.09
CA PRO A 313 0.20 2.67 15.11
C PRO A 313 1.21 3.81 15.33
N LEU A 314 2.38 3.53 15.93
CA LEU A 314 3.40 4.55 16.18
C LEU A 314 4.10 4.97 14.88
N PHE A 315 4.35 4.01 13.99
CA PHE A 315 4.99 4.25 12.69
C PHE A 315 4.01 4.25 11.51
N ASN A 316 2.70 4.13 11.80
CA ASN A 316 1.64 4.01 10.78
C ASN A 316 2.01 2.99 9.69
N SER A 317 2.52 1.84 10.08
CA SER A 317 3.06 0.83 9.17
C SER A 317 2.39 -0.52 9.34
N VAL A 318 2.12 -1.16 8.20
CA VAL A 318 1.62 -2.54 8.13
C VAL A 318 2.81 -3.48 7.92
N THR A 319 2.70 -4.69 8.43
CA THR A 319 3.70 -5.73 8.21
C THR A 319 3.09 -6.93 7.48
N MET A 320 3.87 -7.56 6.59
CA MET A 320 3.52 -8.78 5.88
C MET A 320 3.92 -10.00 6.70
N GLY A 321 3.00 -10.54 7.49
CA GLY A 321 3.21 -11.76 8.28
C GLY A 321 3.03 -13.02 7.44
N SER A 322 4.03 -13.92 7.46
CA SER A 322 3.99 -15.17 6.69
C SER A 322 2.78 -16.04 6.99
N ASP A 323 2.35 -16.10 8.26
CA ASP A 323 1.24 -16.96 8.65
C ASP A 323 -0.10 -16.44 8.11
N THR A 324 -0.29 -15.10 8.12
CA THR A 324 -1.49 -14.47 7.56
C THR A 324 -1.59 -14.66 6.07
N VAL A 325 -0.49 -14.39 5.33
CA VAL A 325 -0.50 -14.49 3.88
C VAL A 325 -0.60 -15.95 3.42
N ALA A 326 0.12 -16.86 4.10
CA ALA A 326 0.02 -18.30 3.82
C ALA A 326 -1.39 -18.85 4.10
N ALA A 327 -2.06 -18.40 5.16
CA ALA A 327 -3.45 -18.76 5.42
C ALA A 327 -4.38 -18.25 4.30
N ALA A 328 -4.22 -16.99 3.88
CA ALA A 328 -4.99 -16.44 2.77
C ALA A 328 -4.85 -17.23 1.46
N PHE A 329 -3.62 -17.67 1.13
CA PHE A 329 -3.40 -18.55 -0.02
C PHE A 329 -4.09 -19.89 0.16
N ARG A 330 -3.97 -20.55 1.33
CA ARG A 330 -4.64 -21.84 1.60
C ARG A 330 -6.16 -21.73 1.49
N ASP A 331 -6.75 -20.71 2.08
CA ASP A 331 -8.19 -20.46 1.99
C ASP A 331 -8.62 -20.28 0.52
N ALA A 332 -7.84 -19.50 -0.26
CA ALA A 332 -8.11 -19.32 -1.69
C ALA A 332 -7.89 -20.61 -2.52
N ILE A 333 -6.93 -21.45 -2.13
CA ILE A 333 -6.70 -22.76 -2.78
C ILE A 333 -7.85 -23.72 -2.49
N GLU A 334 -8.37 -23.75 -1.28
CA GLU A 334 -9.44 -24.65 -0.84
C GLU A 334 -10.83 -24.22 -1.33
N ASP A 335 -11.03 -22.92 -1.63
CA ASP A 335 -12.29 -22.40 -2.14
C ASP A 335 -12.53 -22.88 -3.60
N PRO A 336 -13.54 -23.75 -3.87
CA PRO A 336 -13.77 -24.32 -5.20
C PRO A 336 -14.19 -23.29 -6.25
N ASP A 337 -14.72 -22.15 -5.83
CA ASP A 337 -15.18 -21.08 -6.73
C ASP A 337 -14.02 -20.23 -7.25
N VAL A 338 -12.86 -20.23 -6.59
CA VAL A 338 -11.69 -19.46 -6.98
C VAL A 338 -11.04 -20.05 -8.22
N ARG A 339 -10.96 -19.25 -9.29
CA ARG A 339 -10.42 -19.64 -10.60
C ARG A 339 -8.98 -19.16 -10.82
N ALA A 340 -8.57 -18.08 -10.18
CA ALA A 340 -7.23 -17.52 -10.21
C ALA A 340 -6.99 -16.69 -8.96
N ILE A 341 -5.72 -16.35 -8.69
CA ILE A 341 -5.30 -15.51 -7.57
C ILE A 341 -4.59 -14.28 -8.12
N VAL A 342 -4.99 -13.08 -7.66
CA VAL A 342 -4.21 -11.86 -7.80
C VAL A 342 -3.55 -11.58 -6.45
N PHE A 343 -2.22 -11.54 -6.45
CA PHE A 343 -1.44 -11.23 -5.27
C PHE A 343 -0.85 -9.83 -5.39
N ARG A 344 -1.42 -8.87 -4.66
CA ARG A 344 -0.96 -7.47 -4.63
C ARG A 344 0.19 -7.34 -3.64
N VAL A 345 1.38 -6.97 -4.13
CA VAL A 345 2.61 -6.90 -3.34
C VAL A 345 3.12 -5.45 -3.30
N ASN A 346 3.24 -4.90 -2.08
CA ASN A 346 3.92 -3.62 -1.82
C ASN A 346 4.84 -3.77 -0.59
N SER A 347 6.07 -4.24 -0.82
CA SER A 347 6.97 -4.67 0.25
C SER A 347 8.45 -4.43 -0.08
N PRO A 348 9.22 -3.85 0.86
CA PRO A 348 10.68 -3.72 0.71
C PRO A 348 11.42 -5.05 0.95
N GLY A 349 10.70 -6.11 1.37
CA GLY A 349 11.27 -7.38 1.77
C GLY A 349 11.40 -7.54 3.28
N GLY A 350 12.25 -8.45 3.72
CA GLY A 350 12.45 -8.77 5.15
C GLY A 350 13.01 -10.15 5.37
N SER A 351 12.37 -10.92 6.26
CA SER A 351 12.81 -12.27 6.66
C SER A 351 12.81 -13.25 5.48
N TYR A 352 13.97 -13.84 5.19
CA TYR A 352 14.13 -14.88 4.19
C TYR A 352 13.18 -16.07 4.42
N VAL A 353 13.16 -16.60 5.66
CA VAL A 353 12.31 -17.76 6.00
C VAL A 353 10.82 -17.45 5.83
N ALA A 354 10.38 -16.26 6.20
CA ALA A 354 8.99 -15.85 6.01
C ALA A 354 8.64 -15.69 4.53
N SER A 355 9.55 -15.12 3.73
CA SER A 355 9.39 -14.99 2.28
C SER A 355 9.31 -16.36 1.60
N ASP A 356 10.13 -17.33 2.03
CA ASP A 356 10.12 -18.70 1.53
C ASP A 356 8.81 -19.43 1.87
N THR A 357 8.26 -19.20 3.07
CA THR A 357 6.94 -19.73 3.46
C THR A 357 5.85 -19.22 2.53
N ILE A 358 5.82 -17.93 2.21
CA ILE A 358 4.83 -17.34 1.29
C ILE A 358 5.06 -17.84 -0.14
N TRP A 359 6.31 -17.85 -0.60
CA TRP A 359 6.68 -18.39 -1.93
C TRP A 359 6.17 -19.82 -2.11
N ARG A 360 6.29 -20.69 -1.10
CA ARG A 360 5.79 -22.08 -1.19
C ARG A 360 4.28 -22.12 -1.43
N GLU A 361 3.51 -21.21 -0.85
CA GLU A 361 2.07 -21.18 -1.09
C GLU A 361 1.73 -20.73 -2.52
N THR A 362 2.53 -19.84 -3.13
CA THR A 362 2.40 -19.50 -4.57
C THR A 362 2.59 -20.75 -5.45
N ILE A 363 3.58 -21.59 -5.14
CA ILE A 363 3.79 -22.87 -5.83
C ILE A 363 2.59 -23.81 -5.62
N ARG A 364 2.09 -23.94 -4.38
CA ARG A 364 0.93 -24.80 -4.07
C ARG A 364 -0.34 -24.35 -4.81
N ALA A 365 -0.56 -23.06 -4.96
CA ALA A 365 -1.68 -22.54 -5.74
C ALA A 365 -1.60 -22.98 -7.20
N LYS A 366 -0.43 -22.88 -7.82
CA LYS A 366 -0.18 -23.34 -9.19
C LYS A 366 -0.36 -24.87 -9.31
N GLU A 367 0.19 -25.66 -8.38
CA GLU A 367 0.02 -27.12 -8.31
C GLU A 367 -1.47 -27.51 -8.19
N ALA A 368 -2.29 -26.68 -7.53
CA ALA A 368 -3.75 -26.86 -7.42
C ALA A 368 -4.53 -26.35 -8.67
N GLY A 369 -3.83 -25.93 -9.73
CA GLY A 369 -4.45 -25.44 -10.96
C GLY A 369 -5.04 -24.03 -10.84
N LYS A 370 -4.63 -23.25 -9.83
CA LYS A 370 -5.05 -21.86 -9.64
C LYS A 370 -3.89 -20.93 -10.00
N PRO A 371 -3.88 -20.35 -11.21
CA PRO A 371 -2.82 -19.45 -11.64
C PRO A 371 -2.72 -18.23 -10.73
N VAL A 372 -1.48 -17.77 -10.50
CA VAL A 372 -1.16 -16.63 -9.64
C VAL A 372 -0.60 -15.49 -10.48
N ILE A 373 -1.26 -14.36 -10.44
CA ILE A 373 -0.80 -13.11 -11.06
C ILE A 373 -0.38 -12.14 -9.93
N VAL A 374 0.87 -11.71 -9.98
CA VAL A 374 1.35 -10.68 -9.03
C VAL A 374 1.13 -9.30 -9.63
N SER A 375 0.58 -8.39 -8.81
CA SER A 375 0.50 -6.95 -9.08
C SER A 375 1.38 -6.22 -8.08
N MET A 376 2.45 -5.56 -8.54
CA MET A 376 3.35 -4.82 -7.67
C MET A 376 2.86 -3.39 -7.47
N GLY A 377 2.95 -2.88 -6.24
CA GLY A 377 2.77 -1.47 -5.88
C GLY A 377 4.02 -0.64 -6.10
N ASP A 378 4.29 0.29 -5.18
CA ASP A 378 5.48 1.17 -5.28
C ASP A 378 6.78 0.41 -5.12
N VAL A 379 6.80 -0.63 -4.27
CA VAL A 379 7.99 -1.43 -3.98
C VAL A 379 7.66 -2.92 -3.96
N ALA A 380 8.47 -3.74 -4.62
CA ALA A 380 8.48 -5.20 -4.46
C ALA A 380 9.93 -5.70 -4.55
N GLY A 381 10.72 -5.41 -3.51
CA GLY A 381 12.16 -5.68 -3.48
C GLY A 381 12.56 -6.77 -2.49
N SER A 382 13.69 -7.43 -2.72
CA SER A 382 14.24 -8.42 -1.80
C SER A 382 13.23 -9.53 -1.47
N GLY A 383 12.83 -9.70 -0.20
CA GLY A 383 11.76 -10.61 0.19
C GLY A 383 10.42 -10.32 -0.51
N GLY A 384 10.14 -9.06 -0.89
CA GLY A 384 8.96 -8.71 -1.68
C GLY A 384 9.01 -9.21 -3.12
N TYR A 385 10.21 -9.29 -3.72
CA TYR A 385 10.40 -9.96 -5.00
C TYR A 385 10.40 -11.50 -4.84
N PHE A 386 10.97 -11.99 -3.72
CA PHE A 386 11.00 -13.42 -3.42
C PHE A 386 9.61 -14.06 -3.40
N VAL A 387 8.63 -13.39 -2.77
CA VAL A 387 7.24 -13.89 -2.74
C VAL A 387 6.53 -13.80 -4.09
N ALA A 388 7.03 -12.98 -5.01
CA ALA A 388 6.46 -12.72 -6.32
C ALA A 388 7.02 -13.60 -7.45
N MET A 389 8.30 -14.01 -7.35
CA MET A 389 9.09 -14.55 -8.46
C MET A 389 8.53 -15.81 -9.12
N ALA A 390 7.75 -16.61 -8.38
CA ALA A 390 7.17 -17.85 -8.88
C ALA A 390 5.77 -17.69 -9.52
N ALA A 391 5.23 -16.47 -9.57
CA ALA A 391 3.93 -16.21 -10.19
C ALA A 391 3.93 -16.53 -11.69
N ASP A 392 2.77 -16.87 -12.25
CA ASP A 392 2.61 -17.11 -13.68
C ASP A 392 2.86 -15.84 -14.50
N LYS A 393 2.46 -14.68 -13.95
CA LYS A 393 2.75 -13.36 -14.50
C LYS A 393 2.99 -12.36 -13.39
N ILE A 394 3.91 -11.44 -13.64
CA ILE A 394 4.23 -10.30 -12.76
C ILE A 394 3.92 -9.01 -13.51
N VAL A 395 3.08 -8.18 -12.91
CA VAL A 395 2.71 -6.85 -13.41
C VAL A 395 3.31 -5.79 -12.49
N ALA A 396 3.90 -4.75 -13.06
CA ALA A 396 4.44 -3.61 -12.33
C ALA A 396 4.20 -2.32 -13.11
N HIS A 397 4.02 -1.21 -12.42
CA HIS A 397 4.11 0.09 -13.07
C HIS A 397 5.56 0.40 -13.48
N PRO A 398 5.77 1.24 -14.51
CA PRO A 398 7.11 1.62 -14.92
C PRO A 398 7.99 2.13 -13.78
N GLY A 399 7.38 2.88 -12.82
CA GLY A 399 8.05 3.49 -11.67
C GLY A 399 8.19 2.61 -10.45
N THR A 400 7.60 1.42 -10.40
CA THR A 400 7.78 0.44 -9.31
C THR A 400 9.26 0.18 -9.06
N VAL A 401 9.69 0.12 -7.81
CA VAL A 401 11.04 -0.30 -7.45
C VAL A 401 11.03 -1.78 -7.07
N THR A 402 11.82 -2.60 -7.78
CA THR A 402 11.80 -4.07 -7.61
C THR A 402 13.19 -4.69 -7.69
N GLY A 403 13.27 -6.02 -7.70
CA GLY A 403 14.51 -6.76 -7.71
C GLY A 403 15.15 -6.83 -6.33
N SER A 404 16.29 -6.17 -6.12
CA SER A 404 17.09 -6.28 -4.87
C SER A 404 17.37 -7.74 -4.48
N ILE A 405 17.54 -8.62 -5.51
CA ILE A 405 17.80 -10.06 -5.35
C ILE A 405 19.16 -10.22 -4.70
N GLY A 406 19.17 -10.52 -3.40
CA GLY A 406 20.36 -10.58 -2.59
C GLY A 406 20.02 -10.74 -1.11
N VAL A 407 21.06 -10.88 -0.30
CA VAL A 407 20.99 -11.10 1.13
C VAL A 407 21.91 -10.15 1.87
N LEU A 408 21.49 -9.74 3.03
CA LEU A 408 22.29 -9.06 4.04
C LEU A 408 21.94 -9.57 5.43
N GLY A 409 22.84 -9.42 6.36
CA GLY A 409 22.60 -9.76 7.75
C GLY A 409 23.73 -9.30 8.65
N GLY A 410 23.63 -9.60 9.93
CA GLY A 410 24.67 -9.27 10.89
C GLY A 410 24.11 -8.89 12.26
N LYS A 411 24.97 -8.24 13.04
CA LYS A 411 24.63 -7.77 14.40
C LYS A 411 25.27 -6.41 14.67
N MET A 412 24.75 -5.71 15.66
CA MET A 412 25.36 -4.52 16.23
C MET A 412 26.24 -4.92 17.42
N LEU A 413 27.54 -4.63 17.36
CA LEU A 413 28.43 -4.83 18.47
C LEU A 413 28.36 -3.63 19.41
N THR A 414 27.95 -3.86 20.65
CA THR A 414 27.64 -2.82 21.64
C THR A 414 28.61 -2.84 22.84
N SER A 415 29.65 -3.67 22.82
CA SER A 415 30.62 -3.82 23.92
C SER A 415 31.25 -2.50 24.36
N GLU A 416 31.63 -1.65 23.41
CA GLU A 416 32.21 -0.33 23.68
C GLU A 416 31.19 0.67 24.23
N LEU A 417 29.93 0.62 23.79
CA LEU A 417 28.83 1.40 24.37
C LEU A 417 28.68 1.07 25.87
N TRP A 418 28.61 -0.20 26.20
CA TRP A 418 28.48 -0.65 27.60
C TRP A 418 29.67 -0.23 28.44
N ARG A 419 30.90 -0.36 27.89
CA ARG A 419 32.11 0.10 28.54
C ARG A 419 32.08 1.61 28.86
N LYS A 420 31.58 2.44 27.92
CA LYS A 420 31.40 3.87 28.15
C LYS A 420 30.39 4.20 29.25
N LEU A 421 29.38 3.35 29.41
CA LEU A 421 28.37 3.46 30.47
C LEU A 421 28.82 2.83 31.82
N GLY A 422 30.04 2.28 31.88
CA GLY A 422 30.54 1.63 33.08
C GLY A 422 29.97 0.22 33.32
N VAL A 423 29.31 -0.37 32.31
CA VAL A 423 28.76 -1.73 32.36
C VAL A 423 29.79 -2.71 31.79
N SER A 424 30.14 -3.73 32.55
CA SER A 424 30.95 -4.86 32.10
C SER A 424 30.08 -6.10 31.89
N TRP A 425 30.41 -6.86 30.85
CA TRP A 425 29.74 -8.11 30.49
C TRP A 425 30.71 -9.28 30.66
N ASP A 426 30.26 -10.32 31.31
CA ASP A 426 30.93 -11.61 31.38
C ASP A 426 29.94 -12.70 30.95
N HIS A 427 30.44 -13.90 30.62
CA HIS A 427 29.58 -14.96 30.11
C HIS A 427 30.06 -16.35 30.52
N VAL A 428 29.10 -17.24 30.68
CA VAL A 428 29.30 -18.67 30.74
C VAL A 428 28.62 -19.27 29.51
N LYS A 429 29.33 -20.11 28.78
CA LYS A 429 28.82 -20.70 27.55
C LYS A 429 28.95 -22.21 27.49
N SER A 430 27.97 -22.88 26.91
CA SER A 430 27.90 -24.32 26.74
C SER A 430 28.57 -24.84 25.46
N SER A 431 28.82 -23.96 24.48
CA SER A 431 29.41 -24.35 23.19
C SER A 431 30.23 -23.23 22.60
N ALA A 432 31.07 -23.54 21.61
CA ALA A 432 31.96 -22.57 20.94
C ALA A 432 31.18 -21.41 20.30
N ASN A 433 30.03 -21.69 19.69
CA ASN A 433 29.24 -20.70 18.92
C ASN A 433 28.12 -20.04 19.73
N ALA A 434 28.06 -20.23 21.05
CA ALA A 434 26.99 -19.67 21.87
C ALA A 434 26.97 -18.13 21.90
N THR A 435 28.08 -17.49 21.58
CA THR A 435 28.25 -16.03 21.50
C THR A 435 27.94 -15.43 20.13
N MET A 436 27.65 -16.26 19.12
CA MET A 436 27.52 -15.84 17.72
C MET A 436 26.54 -14.67 17.51
N TRP A 437 25.40 -14.66 18.20
CA TRP A 437 24.34 -13.67 18.01
C TRP A 437 24.29 -12.59 19.11
N THR A 438 25.22 -12.60 20.08
CA THR A 438 25.26 -11.56 21.12
C THR A 438 25.86 -10.27 20.57
N GLY A 439 25.34 -9.13 21.02
CA GLY A 439 25.90 -7.81 20.70
C GLY A 439 27.12 -7.42 21.55
N THR A 440 27.45 -8.21 22.57
CA THR A 440 28.57 -7.93 23.49
C THR A 440 29.90 -8.54 23.07
N HIS A 441 29.89 -9.47 22.11
CA HIS A 441 31.09 -10.14 21.60
C HIS A 441 31.12 -10.08 20.06
N ASP A 442 32.31 -9.88 19.52
CA ASP A 442 32.52 -9.98 18.08
C ASP A 442 32.49 -11.44 17.62
N TYR A 443 32.37 -11.66 16.33
CA TYR A 443 32.45 -13.01 15.76
C TYR A 443 33.85 -13.60 15.96
N SER A 444 33.92 -14.81 16.47
CA SER A 444 35.12 -15.64 16.32
C SER A 444 35.31 -16.03 14.83
N PRO A 445 36.50 -16.47 14.43
CA PRO A 445 36.74 -16.94 13.05
C PRO A 445 35.72 -18.03 12.61
N ALA A 446 35.41 -18.98 13.48
CA ALA A 446 34.46 -20.05 13.19
C ALA A 446 33.02 -19.55 13.08
N GLU A 447 32.59 -18.62 13.94
CA GLU A 447 31.28 -17.98 13.87
C GLU A 447 31.15 -17.14 12.60
N SER A 448 32.21 -16.41 12.23
CA SER A 448 32.26 -15.64 10.97
C SER A 448 32.12 -16.55 9.75
N GLU A 449 32.85 -17.65 9.68
CA GLU A 449 32.75 -18.64 8.59
C GLU A 449 31.33 -19.22 8.47
N ARG A 450 30.68 -19.53 9.61
CA ARG A 450 29.29 -20.02 9.62
C ARG A 450 28.32 -18.95 9.11
N PHE A 451 28.55 -17.69 9.47
CA PHE A 451 27.74 -16.58 9.01
C PHE A 451 27.91 -16.36 7.48
N GLN A 452 29.14 -16.40 6.96
CA GLN A 452 29.40 -16.33 5.52
C GLN A 452 28.70 -17.47 4.77
N THR A 453 28.83 -18.70 5.25
CA THR A 453 28.13 -19.87 4.68
C THR A 453 26.60 -19.67 4.62
N TRP A 454 26.02 -19.04 5.66
CA TRP A 454 24.59 -18.75 5.68
C TRP A 454 24.23 -17.70 4.60
N LEU A 455 25.01 -16.64 4.44
CA LEU A 455 24.80 -15.63 3.41
C LEU A 455 24.88 -16.25 1.99
N ASP A 456 25.88 -17.10 1.73
CA ASP A 456 26.06 -17.80 0.45
C ASP A 456 24.84 -18.67 0.14
N ARG A 457 24.41 -19.48 1.10
CA ARG A 457 23.25 -20.36 0.95
C ARG A 457 21.98 -19.57 0.61
N VAL A 458 21.70 -18.46 1.32
CA VAL A 458 20.51 -17.67 1.08
C VAL A 458 20.54 -17.00 -0.28
N TYR A 459 21.71 -16.49 -0.69
CA TYR A 459 21.87 -15.89 -2.00
C TYR A 459 21.66 -16.91 -3.13
N ASP A 460 22.31 -18.06 -3.05
CA ASP A 460 22.22 -19.12 -4.06
C ASP A 460 20.80 -19.67 -4.18
N ASP A 461 20.11 -19.87 -3.06
CA ASP A 461 18.70 -20.29 -3.07
C ASP A 461 17.80 -19.24 -3.74
N PHE A 462 18.02 -17.95 -3.43
CA PHE A 462 17.23 -16.88 -4.05
C PHE A 462 17.45 -16.82 -5.56
N VAL A 463 18.70 -16.85 -6.02
CA VAL A 463 19.04 -16.84 -7.46
C VAL A 463 18.44 -18.04 -8.17
N SER A 464 18.60 -19.23 -7.61
CA SER A 464 18.07 -20.46 -8.19
C SER A 464 16.55 -20.44 -8.36
N LYS A 465 15.83 -19.97 -7.32
CA LYS A 465 14.36 -19.85 -7.37
C LYS A 465 13.90 -18.77 -8.35
N VAL A 466 14.65 -17.67 -8.50
CA VAL A 466 14.36 -16.68 -9.56
C VAL A 466 14.57 -17.29 -10.94
N ALA A 467 15.66 -18.00 -11.15
CA ALA A 467 15.96 -18.67 -12.43
C ALA A 467 14.81 -19.64 -12.83
N GLU A 468 14.37 -20.45 -11.88
CA GLU A 468 13.25 -21.36 -12.06
C GLU A 468 11.93 -20.63 -12.34
N GLY A 469 11.56 -19.69 -11.47
CA GLY A 469 10.26 -19.00 -11.53
C GLY A 469 10.13 -18.04 -12.72
N ARG A 470 11.24 -17.47 -13.19
CA ARG A 470 11.28 -16.57 -14.36
C ARG A 470 11.72 -17.24 -15.65
N HIS A 471 12.05 -18.53 -15.60
CA HIS A 471 12.57 -19.30 -16.75
C HIS A 471 13.79 -18.66 -17.40
N LEU A 472 14.70 -18.13 -16.56
CA LEU A 472 15.94 -17.51 -16.98
C LEU A 472 17.13 -18.42 -16.66
N PRO A 473 18.20 -18.42 -17.47
CA PRO A 473 19.45 -19.09 -17.11
C PRO A 473 20.04 -18.55 -15.79
N ASP A 474 20.59 -19.42 -14.95
CA ASP A 474 21.17 -19.06 -13.64
C ASP A 474 22.25 -17.98 -13.79
N GLU A 475 23.11 -18.08 -14.83
CA GLU A 475 24.15 -17.08 -15.10
C GLU A 475 23.57 -15.70 -15.38
N ILE A 476 22.45 -15.63 -16.11
CA ILE A 476 21.78 -14.34 -16.40
C ILE A 476 21.18 -13.76 -15.11
N VAL A 477 20.57 -14.61 -14.28
CA VAL A 477 20.04 -14.15 -13.00
C VAL A 477 21.14 -13.63 -12.09
N ARG A 478 22.31 -14.31 -12.02
CA ARG A 478 23.47 -13.83 -11.24
C ARG A 478 23.98 -12.48 -11.72
N GLU A 479 23.93 -12.19 -13.01
CA GLU A 479 24.35 -10.88 -13.54
C GLU A 479 23.38 -9.75 -13.20
N ILE A 480 22.08 -9.99 -13.28
CA ILE A 480 21.04 -8.98 -13.01
C ILE A 480 20.65 -8.86 -11.53
N ALA A 481 21.04 -9.83 -10.69
CA ALA A 481 20.82 -9.86 -9.25
C ALA A 481 21.79 -8.95 -8.49
N LYS A 482 22.77 -9.52 -7.80
CA LYS A 482 23.82 -8.84 -7.04
C LYS A 482 23.29 -7.83 -5.99
N GLY A 483 22.01 -7.97 -5.61
CA GLY A 483 21.33 -7.02 -4.73
C GLY A 483 20.81 -5.76 -5.42
N ARG A 484 20.90 -5.65 -6.75
CA ARG A 484 20.56 -4.46 -7.51
C ARG A 484 19.06 -4.20 -7.53
N ILE A 485 18.67 -2.94 -7.37
CA ILE A 485 17.30 -2.47 -7.56
C ILE A 485 17.07 -2.03 -9.00
N TRP A 486 15.85 -2.20 -9.48
CA TRP A 486 15.41 -1.88 -10.83
C TRP A 486 14.09 -1.15 -10.80
N THR A 487 13.82 -0.28 -11.78
CA THR A 487 12.44 0.17 -12.01
C THR A 487 11.62 -0.95 -12.65
N GLY A 488 10.29 -0.90 -12.56
CA GLY A 488 9.43 -1.86 -13.25
C GLY A 488 9.68 -1.89 -14.77
N GLN A 489 9.94 -0.72 -15.37
CA GLN A 489 10.31 -0.61 -16.78
C GLN A 489 11.61 -1.38 -17.09
N ASP A 490 12.65 -1.19 -16.30
CA ASP A 490 13.93 -1.85 -16.51
C ASP A 490 13.85 -3.34 -16.15
N ALA A 491 13.10 -3.69 -15.11
CA ALA A 491 12.84 -5.07 -14.70
C ALA A 491 12.10 -5.87 -15.79
N LYS A 492 11.18 -5.24 -16.54
CA LYS A 492 10.56 -5.88 -17.71
C LYS A 492 11.58 -6.15 -18.81
N ALA A 493 12.48 -5.21 -19.07
CA ALA A 493 13.49 -5.38 -20.11
C ALA A 493 14.47 -6.55 -19.85
N ILE A 494 14.66 -6.92 -18.58
CA ILE A 494 15.55 -8.02 -18.17
C ILE A 494 14.82 -9.29 -17.73
N GLY A 495 13.49 -9.37 -17.92
CA GLY A 495 12.70 -10.58 -17.66
C GLY A 495 12.24 -10.79 -16.20
N LEU A 496 12.49 -9.85 -15.30
CA LEU A 496 12.01 -9.93 -13.91
C LEU A 496 10.53 -9.54 -13.76
N VAL A 497 9.97 -8.80 -14.71
CA VAL A 497 8.56 -8.40 -14.82
C VAL A 497 8.04 -8.81 -16.19
N ASP A 498 6.79 -9.27 -16.29
CA ASP A 498 6.18 -9.71 -17.55
C ASP A 498 5.49 -8.56 -18.28
N GLU A 499 4.68 -7.77 -17.55
CA GLU A 499 3.88 -6.70 -18.14
C GLU A 499 3.98 -5.40 -17.35
N LEU A 500 3.91 -4.27 -18.07
CA LEU A 500 3.75 -2.96 -17.45
C LEU A 500 2.27 -2.62 -17.34
N GLY A 501 1.88 -2.04 -16.21
CA GLY A 501 0.52 -1.58 -15.91
C GLY A 501 0.18 -1.74 -14.44
N GLY A 502 -1.07 -1.38 -14.10
CA GLY A 502 -1.62 -1.46 -12.76
C GLY A 502 -2.50 -2.68 -12.51
N PHE A 503 -3.35 -2.54 -11.50
CA PHE A 503 -4.30 -3.57 -11.08
C PHE A 503 -5.23 -4.05 -12.21
N PRO A 504 -5.77 -3.19 -13.10
CA PRO A 504 -6.59 -3.64 -14.24
C PRO A 504 -5.85 -4.59 -15.18
N THR A 505 -4.55 -4.38 -15.39
CA THR A 505 -3.71 -5.28 -16.18
C THR A 505 -3.56 -6.64 -15.51
N ALA A 506 -3.37 -6.67 -14.18
CA ALA A 506 -3.32 -7.92 -13.42
C ALA A 506 -4.65 -8.68 -13.49
N ILE A 507 -5.78 -8.02 -13.33
CA ILE A 507 -7.13 -8.62 -13.49
C ILE A 507 -7.32 -9.19 -14.89
N LYS A 508 -6.92 -8.46 -15.93
CA LYS A 508 -6.98 -8.97 -17.32
C LYS A 508 -6.18 -10.25 -17.49
N LEU A 509 -4.97 -10.29 -16.95
CA LEU A 509 -4.12 -11.50 -17.02
C LEU A 509 -4.67 -12.65 -16.18
N ALA A 510 -5.26 -12.37 -15.01
CA ALA A 510 -5.91 -13.37 -14.18
C ALA A 510 -7.12 -14.01 -14.91
N ARG A 511 -7.96 -13.21 -15.58
CA ARG A 511 -9.03 -13.73 -16.45
C ARG A 511 -8.48 -14.65 -17.55
N GLN A 512 -7.43 -14.23 -18.24
CA GLN A 512 -6.80 -15.02 -19.31
C GLN A 512 -6.24 -16.35 -18.78
N ALA A 513 -5.53 -16.29 -17.65
CA ALA A 513 -4.95 -17.47 -17.03
C ALA A 513 -6.01 -18.44 -16.49
N ALA A 514 -7.17 -17.93 -16.04
CA ALA A 514 -8.34 -18.71 -15.64
C ALA A 514 -9.15 -19.27 -16.83
N GLY A 515 -8.78 -18.98 -18.07
CA GLY A 515 -9.52 -19.40 -19.27
C GLY A 515 -10.84 -18.64 -19.48
N LEU A 516 -11.02 -17.47 -18.86
CA LEU A 516 -12.22 -16.65 -18.97
C LEU A 516 -12.14 -15.72 -20.20
N ALA A 517 -13.29 -15.33 -20.73
CA ALA A 517 -13.36 -14.33 -21.79
C ALA A 517 -12.82 -12.98 -21.28
N LYS A 518 -12.29 -12.15 -22.19
CA LYS A 518 -11.64 -10.87 -21.86
C LYS A 518 -12.50 -9.95 -20.97
N ASP A 519 -13.80 -9.89 -21.27
CA ASP A 519 -14.77 -9.03 -20.60
C ASP A 519 -15.76 -9.82 -19.73
N ALA A 520 -15.42 -11.08 -19.38
CA ALA A 520 -16.27 -11.87 -18.48
C ALA A 520 -16.42 -11.18 -17.14
N PRO A 521 -17.62 -11.12 -16.57
CA PRO A 521 -17.81 -10.63 -15.21
C PRO A 521 -17.03 -11.50 -14.24
N ILE A 522 -16.44 -10.89 -13.23
CA ILE A 522 -15.72 -11.58 -12.16
C ILE A 522 -16.20 -11.09 -10.80
N ASN A 523 -16.10 -11.97 -9.82
CA ASN A 523 -16.24 -11.65 -8.42
C ASN A 523 -14.83 -11.60 -7.79
N LEU A 524 -14.40 -10.42 -7.35
CA LEU A 524 -13.11 -10.23 -6.70
C LEU A 524 -13.27 -10.39 -5.19
N LYS A 525 -12.80 -11.51 -4.66
CA LYS A 525 -12.94 -11.86 -3.24
C LYS A 525 -11.62 -11.72 -2.51
N THR A 526 -11.56 -10.86 -1.51
CA THR A 526 -10.36 -10.67 -0.67
C THR A 526 -10.16 -11.84 0.28
N PHE A 527 -8.90 -12.28 0.43
CA PHE A 527 -8.46 -13.30 1.38
C PHE A 527 -7.28 -12.79 2.22
N PRO A 528 -7.24 -13.09 3.54
CA PRO A 528 -8.33 -13.73 4.27
C PRO A 528 -9.61 -12.89 4.20
N LYS A 529 -10.78 -13.51 4.40
CA LYS A 529 -12.06 -12.78 4.39
C LYS A 529 -12.01 -11.63 5.39
N GLU A 530 -12.35 -10.44 4.95
CA GLU A 530 -12.45 -9.28 5.84
C GLU A 530 -13.47 -9.57 6.95
N LYS A 531 -13.03 -9.40 8.20
CA LYS A 531 -13.90 -9.61 9.36
C LYS A 531 -14.90 -8.48 9.44
N SER A 532 -16.15 -8.81 9.72
CA SER A 532 -17.18 -7.79 9.97
C SER A 532 -16.80 -6.95 11.20
N THR A 533 -17.34 -5.72 11.28
CA THR A 533 -17.11 -4.82 12.42
C THR A 533 -17.47 -5.49 13.76
N ILE A 534 -18.47 -6.38 13.76
CA ILE A 534 -18.91 -7.13 14.94
C ILE A 534 -17.88 -8.23 15.29
N GLU A 535 -17.38 -8.97 14.30
CA GLU A 535 -16.34 -9.99 14.51
C GLU A 535 -15.06 -9.37 15.04
N ARG A 536 -14.68 -8.18 14.54
CA ARG A 536 -13.53 -7.39 15.04
C ARG A 536 -13.71 -6.95 16.49
N LEU A 537 -14.90 -6.48 16.85
CA LEU A 537 -15.23 -6.14 18.24
C LEU A 537 -15.09 -7.35 19.16
N ILE A 538 -15.66 -8.48 18.75
CA ILE A 538 -15.62 -9.72 19.51
C ILE A 538 -14.18 -10.19 19.74
N GLU A 539 -13.35 -10.19 18.72
CA GLU A 539 -11.94 -10.62 18.82
C GLU A 539 -11.12 -9.71 19.71
N ASN A 540 -11.26 -8.39 19.56
CA ASN A 540 -10.57 -7.40 20.40
C ASN A 540 -10.99 -7.48 21.89
N PHE A 541 -12.20 -7.99 22.15
CA PHE A 541 -12.65 -8.21 23.52
C PHE A 541 -12.32 -9.61 24.06
N ILE A 542 -12.13 -10.61 23.19
CA ILE A 542 -11.84 -12.01 23.58
C ILE A 542 -10.34 -12.31 23.64
N GLU A 543 -9.49 -11.61 22.88
CA GLU A 543 -8.02 -11.65 22.96
C GLU A 543 -7.47 -10.32 23.51
N PRO A 544 -7.61 -10.00 24.81
CA PRO A 544 -6.86 -8.90 25.39
C PRO A 544 -5.38 -9.31 25.45
N GLY A 545 -4.52 -8.46 24.95
CA GLY A 545 -3.09 -8.61 25.16
C GLY A 545 -2.80 -8.79 26.65
N SER A 546 -2.12 -9.86 27.00
CA SER A 546 -1.49 -10.26 28.26
C SER A 546 -1.60 -9.24 29.43
N GLY A 547 -2.76 -9.16 30.05
CA GLY A 547 -2.97 -8.48 31.32
C GLY A 547 -3.98 -9.26 32.13
N ASP A 548 -3.58 -9.68 33.35
CA ASP A 548 -4.37 -10.42 34.31
C ASP A 548 -5.61 -9.62 34.79
N ASP A 549 -6.74 -9.77 34.10
CA ASP A 549 -8.04 -9.32 34.66
C ASP A 549 -9.15 -10.32 34.31
N ASP A 550 -9.12 -11.43 35.03
CA ASP A 550 -10.05 -12.57 34.89
C ASP A 550 -11.52 -12.18 35.18
N MET A 551 -11.74 -11.11 35.97
CA MET A 551 -13.07 -10.68 36.38
C MET A 551 -13.82 -9.89 35.28
N THR A 552 -13.11 -9.16 34.46
CA THR A 552 -13.67 -8.43 33.31
C THR A 552 -14.05 -9.40 32.19
N ARG A 553 -13.27 -10.46 32.02
CA ARG A 553 -13.48 -11.52 31.02
C ARG A 553 -14.75 -12.33 31.27
N GLN A 554 -15.00 -12.74 32.52
CA GLN A 554 -16.21 -13.49 32.89
C GLN A 554 -17.50 -12.65 32.68
N THR A 555 -17.46 -11.38 33.02
CA THR A 555 -18.62 -10.47 32.85
C THR A 555 -18.93 -10.23 31.36
N MET A 556 -17.90 -10.15 30.51
CA MET A 556 -18.07 -9.94 29.07
C MET A 556 -18.59 -11.19 28.36
N VAL A 557 -18.10 -12.36 28.71
CA VAL A 557 -18.60 -13.64 28.18
C VAL A 557 -20.09 -13.83 28.52
N GLU A 558 -20.50 -13.53 29.75
CA GLU A 558 -21.92 -13.58 30.16
C GLU A 558 -22.80 -12.59 29.37
N VAL A 559 -22.30 -11.38 29.10
CA VAL A 559 -23.01 -10.38 28.28
C VAL A 559 -23.15 -10.87 26.83
N PHE A 560 -22.07 -11.45 26.29
CA PHE A 560 -22.07 -11.98 24.93
C PHE A 560 -23.03 -13.16 24.76
N GLU A 561 -23.03 -14.11 25.69
CA GLU A 561 -23.98 -15.24 25.65
C GLU A 561 -25.45 -14.80 25.72
N ARG A 562 -25.75 -13.69 26.39
CA ARG A 562 -27.09 -13.10 26.46
C ARG A 562 -27.49 -12.33 25.19
N VAL A 563 -26.53 -11.78 24.46
CA VAL A 563 -26.77 -10.98 23.23
C VAL A 563 -26.74 -11.86 21.97
N GLN A 564 -26.03 -12.98 21.99
CA GLN A 564 -25.91 -13.90 20.85
C GLN A 564 -27.26 -14.36 20.24
N PRO A 565 -28.29 -14.70 21.03
CA PRO A 565 -29.60 -15.07 20.48
C PRO A 565 -30.27 -13.90 19.75
N LEU A 566 -30.08 -12.65 20.22
CA LEU A 566 -30.62 -11.45 19.60
C LEU A 566 -29.92 -11.12 18.28
N LEU A 567 -28.60 -11.31 18.21
CA LEU A 567 -27.80 -11.16 16.99
C LEU A 567 -28.19 -12.21 15.95
N THR A 568 -28.41 -13.45 16.38
CA THR A 568 -28.86 -14.53 15.51
C THR A 568 -30.26 -14.26 14.96
N MET A 569 -31.14 -13.75 15.79
CA MET A 569 -32.50 -13.36 15.40
C MET A 569 -32.49 -12.15 14.44
N ALA A 570 -31.61 -11.17 14.66
CA ALA A 570 -31.43 -10.01 13.79
C ALA A 570 -30.88 -10.41 12.42
N LYS A 571 -29.95 -11.39 12.35
CA LYS A 571 -29.49 -11.99 11.09
C LYS A 571 -30.61 -12.76 10.37
N GLN A 572 -31.37 -13.56 11.09
CA GLN A 572 -32.47 -14.35 10.51
C GLN A 572 -33.65 -13.50 10.01
N THR A 573 -33.82 -12.31 10.57
CA THR A 573 -34.89 -11.37 10.18
C THR A 573 -34.46 -10.36 9.12
N GLY A 574 -33.21 -10.44 8.64
CA GLY A 574 -32.67 -9.49 7.65
C GLY A 574 -32.42 -8.09 8.21
N LEU A 575 -32.41 -7.93 9.53
CA LEU A 575 -32.16 -6.66 10.21
C LEU A 575 -30.65 -6.33 10.28
N ILE A 576 -29.78 -7.31 10.03
CA ILE A 576 -28.32 -7.16 9.94
C ILE A 576 -27.90 -7.87 8.67
N ASP A 577 -27.53 -7.11 7.65
CA ASP A 577 -26.96 -7.64 6.41
C ASP A 577 -25.49 -8.06 6.63
N GLU A 578 -25.00 -9.04 5.86
CA GLU A 578 -23.61 -9.51 5.91
C GLU A 578 -22.58 -8.46 5.41
N HIS A 579 -23.08 -7.34 4.86
CA HIS A 579 -22.27 -6.21 4.42
C HIS A 579 -22.75 -4.91 5.11
N PRO A 580 -22.15 -4.52 6.25
CA PRO A 580 -22.48 -3.26 6.88
C PRO A 580 -21.96 -2.09 6.03
N GLN A 581 -22.88 -1.29 5.50
CA GLN A 581 -22.53 -0.01 4.85
C GLN A 581 -22.04 0.99 5.92
N PRO A 582 -20.95 1.72 5.69
CA PRO A 582 -20.40 2.66 6.67
C PRO A 582 -21.25 3.92 6.78
N LEU A 583 -21.58 4.29 8.00
CA LEU A 583 -22.27 5.54 8.34
C LEU A 583 -21.31 6.74 8.23
N LEU A 584 -21.64 7.67 7.35
CA LEU A 584 -20.95 8.95 7.20
C LEU A 584 -21.58 10.00 8.10
N MET A 585 -20.85 10.44 9.14
CA MET A 585 -21.22 11.69 9.85
C MET A 585 -20.87 12.91 8.98
N ARG A 586 -21.84 13.83 8.85
CA ARG A 586 -21.62 15.15 8.22
C ARG A 586 -20.59 15.93 9.02
N ASN A 587 -19.57 16.42 8.36
CA ASN A 587 -18.68 17.44 8.93
C ASN A 587 -19.41 18.78 8.95
N PRO A 588 -19.65 19.41 10.12
CA PRO A 588 -20.38 20.67 10.23
C PRO A 588 -19.57 21.90 9.81
N LEU A 589 -18.35 21.74 9.27
CA LEU A 589 -17.45 22.83 8.88
C LEU A 589 -17.40 23.11 7.38
N CYS A 590 -18.33 22.58 6.60
CA CYS A 590 -18.50 22.96 5.20
C CYS A 590 -19.81 23.74 5.03
N GLN A 591 -19.83 24.97 5.47
CA GLN A 591 -20.70 26.03 4.96
C GLN A 591 -19.88 27.02 4.17
#